data_0afcc22db93c59cf42728629d27ae6ee
#
_entry.id   0afcc22db93c59cf42728629d27ae6ee
#
_cell.length_a   1.000
_cell.length_b   1.000
_cell.length_c   1.000
_cell.angle_alpha   90.00
_cell.angle_beta   90.00
_cell.angle_gamma   90.00
#
_symmetry.space_group_name_H-M   'P 1'
#
loop_
_entity.id
_entity.type
_entity.pdbx_description
1 polymer ?
#
loop_
_entity_poly.entity_id
_entity_poly.type
_entity_poly.pdbx_seq_one_letter_code
_entity_poly.pdbx_strand_id
1 'polypeptide(L)'
;MDLVPWKSFKDDMERLRREMDNLWNRLAGETSLAKSLQREWAPTTDTTETSDAIHIKAELPGLEPSDIEVSILDDVLTIKGEKKREEEKEEEHHHYRECFYGSFQRSFRLPAEVQTDKIEAKFDKGVLRITLPKSEETKKKEIKIHVK
;
A
#
# COMPACT_ATOMS: atom_id res chain seq x y z
N MET A 1 41.36 33.39 -22.37
CA MET A 1 39.98 33.09 -22.00
C MET A 1 39.63 31.68 -22.55
N ASP A 2 39.72 30.73 -21.66
CA ASP A 2 39.44 29.34 -22.05
C ASP A 2 37.93 29.14 -22.14
N LEU A 3 37.48 28.91 -23.35
CA LEU A 3 36.07 28.56 -23.62
C LEU A 3 35.85 27.12 -23.13
N VAL A 4 35.02 26.98 -22.10
CA VAL A 4 34.59 25.65 -21.66
C VAL A 4 33.82 25.01 -22.78
N PRO A 5 34.22 23.81 -23.23
CA PRO A 5 33.47 23.10 -24.29
C PRO A 5 31.99 22.93 -23.90
N TRP A 6 31.11 23.21 -24.81
CA TRP A 6 29.66 23.08 -24.61
C TRP A 6 29.25 21.70 -24.06
N LYS A 7 29.97 20.66 -24.48
CA LYS A 7 29.76 19.29 -24.01
C LYS A 7 30.06 19.15 -22.52
N SER A 8 31.13 19.78 -22.02
CA SER A 8 31.49 19.77 -20.60
C SER A 8 30.43 20.49 -19.75
N PHE A 9 29.91 21.62 -20.25
CA PHE A 9 28.84 22.36 -19.56
C PHE A 9 27.56 21.53 -19.43
N LYS A 10 27.18 20.81 -20.49
CA LYS A 10 26.02 19.95 -20.49
C LYS A 10 26.17 18.78 -19.52
N ASP A 11 27.34 18.16 -19.49
CA ASP A 11 27.65 17.06 -18.57
C ASP A 11 27.62 17.52 -17.11
N ASP A 12 28.14 18.71 -16.83
CA ASP A 12 28.10 19.32 -15.50
C ASP A 12 26.67 19.64 -15.05
N MET A 13 25.82 20.11 -15.98
CA MET A 13 24.42 20.39 -15.68
C MET A 13 23.61 19.11 -15.42
N GLU A 14 23.86 18.05 -16.17
CA GLU A 14 23.22 16.75 -15.96
C GLU A 14 23.65 16.12 -14.62
N ARG A 15 24.92 16.29 -14.27
CA ARG A 15 25.46 15.85 -12.99
C ARG A 15 24.81 16.60 -11.83
N LEU A 16 24.71 17.92 -11.93
CA LEU A 16 24.05 18.75 -10.92
C LEU A 16 22.58 18.37 -10.74
N ARG A 17 21.90 18.14 -11.86
CA ARG A 17 20.51 17.69 -11.83
C ARG A 17 20.35 16.34 -11.10
N ARG A 18 21.24 15.38 -11.38
CA ARG A 18 21.22 14.08 -10.68
C ARG A 18 21.49 14.22 -9.19
N GLU A 19 22.42 15.08 -8.81
CA GLU A 19 22.72 15.34 -7.40
C GLU A 19 21.52 16.00 -6.70
N MET A 20 20.83 16.91 -7.36
CA MET A 20 19.61 17.52 -6.84
C MET A 20 18.47 16.51 -6.71
N ASP A 21 18.27 15.64 -7.70
CA ASP A 21 17.24 14.60 -7.65
C ASP A 21 17.54 13.60 -6.51
N ASN A 22 18.79 13.22 -6.34
CA ASN A 22 19.22 12.35 -5.24
C ASN A 22 19.00 13.01 -3.88
N LEU A 23 19.34 14.29 -3.75
CA LEU A 23 19.10 15.06 -2.53
C LEU A 23 17.60 15.17 -2.23
N TRP A 24 16.81 15.46 -3.25
CA TRP A 24 15.36 15.54 -3.13
C TRP A 24 14.74 14.20 -2.70
N ASN A 25 15.19 13.11 -3.31
CA ASN A 25 14.76 11.77 -2.96
C ASN A 25 15.14 11.39 -1.52
N ARG A 26 16.33 11.79 -1.07
CA ARG A 26 16.73 11.61 0.33
C ARG A 26 15.88 12.43 1.27
N LEU A 27 15.65 13.70 0.96
CA LEU A 27 14.82 14.59 1.76
C LEU A 27 13.37 14.15 1.77
N ALA A 28 12.83 13.69 0.64
CA ALA A 28 11.48 13.17 0.53
C ALA A 28 11.30 11.77 1.12
N GLY A 29 12.36 10.92 1.05
CA GLY A 29 12.32 9.54 1.53
C GLY A 29 12.72 9.36 3.00
N GLU A 30 13.62 10.20 3.51
CA GLU A 30 14.16 10.08 4.87
C GLU A 30 13.61 11.10 5.86
N THR A 31 12.93 12.12 5.39
CA THR A 31 12.35 13.06 6.33
C THR A 31 11.17 12.43 7.04
N SER A 32 11.43 12.07 8.28
CA SER A 32 10.38 11.85 9.26
C SER A 32 9.36 13.00 9.31
N LEU A 33 9.72 14.18 8.80
CA LEU A 33 8.83 15.33 8.62
C LEU A 33 7.80 15.09 7.50
N ALA A 34 8.18 14.58 6.34
CA ALA A 34 7.23 14.23 5.29
C ALA A 34 6.36 13.05 5.71
N LYS A 35 6.94 12.07 6.40
CA LYS A 35 6.20 10.96 7.01
C LYS A 35 5.35 11.40 8.20
N SER A 36 5.76 12.43 8.95
CA SER A 36 4.97 12.95 10.07
C SER A 36 3.88 13.94 9.63
N LEU A 37 4.07 14.61 8.50
CA LEU A 37 3.02 15.46 7.89
C LEU A 37 2.00 14.63 7.11
N GLN A 38 2.44 13.52 6.52
CA GLN A 38 1.58 12.49 5.93
C GLN A 38 1.64 11.24 6.81
N ARG A 39 1.06 11.32 8.00
CA ARG A 39 0.86 10.11 8.81
C ARG A 39 -0.19 9.24 8.16
N GLU A 40 0.12 8.75 6.99
CA GLU A 40 -0.60 7.64 6.41
C GLU A 40 -0.22 6.38 7.18
N TRP A 41 -1.14 5.95 8.00
CA TRP A 41 -1.03 4.65 8.60
C TRP A 41 -1.12 3.61 7.50
N ALA A 42 -0.06 2.82 7.33
CA ALA A 42 -0.07 1.71 6.39
C ALA A 42 -0.36 0.43 7.18
N PRO A 43 -1.52 -0.21 6.97
CA PRO A 43 -1.81 -1.47 7.63
C PRO A 43 -0.85 -2.56 7.18
N THR A 44 -0.49 -3.43 8.11
CA THR A 44 0.27 -4.64 7.79
C THR A 44 -0.62 -5.56 6.94
N THR A 45 -0.14 -5.95 5.77
CA THR A 45 -0.87 -6.80 4.86
C THR A 45 -0.06 -8.02 4.46
N ASP A 46 -0.75 -9.12 4.26
CA ASP A 46 -0.19 -10.37 3.79
C ASP A 46 -1.01 -10.87 2.61
N THR A 47 -0.33 -11.29 1.56
CA THR A 47 -0.97 -11.82 0.35
C THR A 47 -0.46 -13.21 0.08
N THR A 48 -1.36 -14.17 0.02
CA THR A 48 -1.05 -15.56 -0.31
C THR A 48 -1.85 -15.98 -1.54
N GLU A 49 -1.27 -16.87 -2.31
CA GLU A 49 -1.88 -17.39 -3.52
C GLU A 49 -1.91 -18.91 -3.46
N THR A 50 -3.09 -19.46 -3.74
CA THR A 50 -3.28 -20.90 -3.93
C THR A 50 -3.62 -21.16 -5.40
N SER A 51 -3.75 -22.44 -5.79
CA SER A 51 -4.20 -22.79 -7.14
C SER A 51 -5.59 -22.25 -7.48
N ASP A 52 -6.44 -22.04 -6.47
CA ASP A 52 -7.84 -21.68 -6.64
C ASP A 52 -8.16 -20.22 -6.36
N ALA A 53 -7.38 -19.57 -5.49
CA ALA A 53 -7.72 -18.23 -5.02
C ALA A 53 -6.50 -17.42 -4.59
N ILE A 54 -6.70 -16.11 -4.55
CA ILE A 54 -5.79 -15.17 -3.93
C ILE A 54 -6.41 -14.77 -2.60
N HIS A 55 -5.61 -14.77 -1.54
CA HIS A 55 -6.03 -14.38 -0.21
C HIS A 55 -5.24 -13.16 0.26
N ILE A 56 -5.95 -12.12 0.64
CA ILE A 56 -5.36 -10.92 1.21
C ILE A 56 -5.84 -10.77 2.64
N LYS A 57 -4.88 -10.55 3.54
CA LYS A 57 -5.13 -10.35 4.95
C LYS A 57 -4.55 -8.99 5.35
N ALA A 58 -5.38 -8.13 5.92
CA ALA A 58 -4.96 -6.82 6.41
C ALA A 58 -5.29 -6.66 7.89
N GLU A 59 -4.33 -6.21 8.65
CA GLU A 59 -4.52 -5.92 10.08
C GLU A 59 -4.97 -4.48 10.25
N LEU A 60 -6.23 -4.30 10.68
CA LEU A 60 -6.88 -3.01 10.80
C LEU A 60 -7.45 -2.82 12.22
N PRO A 61 -6.59 -2.76 13.24
CA PRO A 61 -7.06 -2.66 14.61
C PRO A 61 -7.76 -1.32 14.87
N GLY A 62 -8.84 -1.36 15.61
CA GLY A 62 -9.60 -0.17 16.00
C GLY A 62 -10.53 0.37 14.93
N LEU A 63 -10.71 -0.33 13.81
CA LEU A 63 -11.69 0.00 12.78
C LEU A 63 -12.95 -0.86 12.90
N GLU A 64 -14.03 -0.33 12.39
CA GLU A 64 -15.28 -1.07 12.19
C GLU A 64 -15.46 -1.37 10.70
N PRO A 65 -16.29 -2.36 10.34
CA PRO A 65 -16.54 -2.66 8.92
C PRO A 65 -17.03 -1.46 8.10
N SER A 66 -17.77 -0.56 8.72
CA SER A 66 -18.27 0.67 8.08
C SER A 66 -17.16 1.68 7.74
N ASP A 67 -15.99 1.55 8.37
CA ASP A 67 -14.85 2.43 8.13
C ASP A 67 -13.97 1.94 6.96
N ILE A 68 -14.28 0.77 6.42
CA ILE A 68 -13.45 0.09 5.42
C ILE A 68 -14.20 0.00 4.10
N GLU A 69 -13.51 0.39 3.03
CA GLU A 69 -13.99 0.25 1.66
C GLU A 69 -13.00 -0.61 0.86
N VAL A 70 -13.52 -1.63 0.21
CA VAL A 70 -12.74 -2.49 -0.70
C VAL A 70 -13.32 -2.35 -2.09
N SER A 71 -12.48 -2.02 -3.05
CA SER A 71 -12.88 -1.89 -4.45
C SER A 71 -11.89 -2.59 -5.37
N ILE A 72 -12.38 -2.98 -6.53
CA ILE A 72 -11.55 -3.55 -7.57
C ILE A 72 -11.82 -2.84 -8.89
N LEU A 73 -10.75 -2.48 -9.57
CA LEU A 73 -10.79 -1.90 -10.91
C LEU A 73 -9.74 -2.62 -11.76
N ASP A 74 -10.20 -3.30 -12.80
CA ASP A 74 -9.38 -4.16 -13.64
C ASP A 74 -8.62 -5.21 -12.81
N ASP A 75 -7.30 -5.13 -12.73
CA ASP A 75 -6.45 -6.04 -11.96
C ASP A 75 -5.93 -5.42 -10.66
N VAL A 76 -6.49 -4.27 -10.24
CA VAL A 76 -6.07 -3.56 -9.04
C VAL A 76 -7.14 -3.61 -7.97
N LEU A 77 -6.81 -4.21 -6.83
CA LEU A 77 -7.62 -4.18 -5.63
C LEU A 77 -7.16 -3.04 -4.73
N THR A 78 -8.10 -2.23 -4.26
CA THR A 78 -7.81 -1.12 -3.36
C THR A 78 -8.57 -1.28 -2.06
N ILE A 79 -7.86 -1.14 -0.96
CA ILE A 79 -8.41 -1.10 0.39
C ILE A 79 -8.22 0.32 0.92
N LYS A 80 -9.33 0.96 1.27
CA LYS A 80 -9.35 2.28 1.88
C LYS A 80 -10.00 2.20 3.24
N GLY A 81 -9.56 3.05 4.13
CA GLY A 81 -10.19 3.18 5.43
C GLY A 81 -9.84 4.49 6.09
N GLU A 82 -10.64 4.85 7.07
CA GLU A 82 -10.43 6.02 7.88
C GLU A 82 -10.60 5.67 9.35
N LYS A 83 -9.57 5.93 10.13
CA LYS A 83 -9.62 5.81 11.58
C LYS A 83 -9.83 7.18 12.18
N LYS A 84 -11.03 7.41 12.72
CA LYS A 84 -11.41 8.65 13.36
C LYS A 84 -10.87 8.71 14.77
N ARG A 85 -10.47 9.92 15.17
CA ARG A 85 -10.09 10.17 16.56
C ARG A 85 -11.34 10.13 17.42
N GLU A 86 -11.29 9.33 18.49
CA GLU A 86 -12.33 9.37 19.52
C GLU A 86 -12.27 10.71 20.26
N GLU A 87 -13.44 11.27 20.58
CA GLU A 87 -13.52 12.47 21.40
C GLU A 87 -12.94 12.19 22.79
N GLU A 88 -11.99 13.02 23.21
CA GLU A 88 -11.43 12.94 24.56
C GLU A 88 -12.52 13.33 25.55
N LYS A 89 -12.80 12.44 26.49
CA LYS A 89 -13.62 12.77 27.64
C LYS A 89 -12.78 13.67 28.57
N GLU A 90 -13.32 14.81 28.98
CA GLU A 90 -12.64 15.78 29.85
C GLU A 90 -12.12 15.18 31.16
N GLU A 91 -12.65 14.03 31.58
CA GLU A 91 -12.28 13.34 32.82
C GLU A 91 -11.13 12.35 32.66
N GLU A 92 -10.66 12.09 31.45
CA GLU A 92 -9.58 11.14 31.21
C GLU A 92 -8.22 11.83 31.16
N HIS A 93 -7.34 11.44 32.07
CA HIS A 93 -5.94 11.84 32.06
C HIS A 93 -5.09 10.78 31.37
N HIS A 94 -4.55 11.12 30.19
CA HIS A 94 -3.65 10.23 29.47
C HIS A 94 -2.20 10.50 29.86
N HIS A 95 -1.54 9.52 30.48
CA HIS A 95 -0.11 9.60 30.80
C HIS A 95 0.77 9.30 29.62
N TYR A 96 0.29 8.43 28.71
CA TYR A 96 0.98 8.03 27.50
C TYR A 96 -0.04 7.55 26.48
N ARG A 97 0.09 8.07 25.25
CA ARG A 97 -0.84 7.71 24.19
C ARG A 97 -0.10 7.58 22.86
N GLU A 98 -0.01 6.36 22.31
CA GLU A 98 0.42 6.09 20.96
C GLU A 98 -0.77 5.55 20.16
N CYS A 99 -1.39 6.43 19.38
CA CYS A 99 -2.49 6.04 18.49
C CYS A 99 -2.29 6.66 17.13
N PHE A 100 -2.50 5.86 16.09
CA PHE A 100 -2.55 6.36 14.73
C PHE A 100 -3.98 6.66 14.35
N TYR A 101 -4.21 7.91 13.94
CA TYR A 101 -5.48 8.35 13.39
C TYR A 101 -5.25 8.85 11.98
N GLY A 102 -6.22 8.72 11.12
CA GLY A 102 -6.16 9.20 9.76
C GLY A 102 -6.72 8.20 8.76
N SER A 103 -6.54 8.51 7.51
CA SER A 103 -6.95 7.67 6.39
C SER A 103 -5.78 6.83 5.89
N PHE A 104 -6.09 5.69 5.35
CA PHE A 104 -5.14 4.89 4.61
C PHE A 104 -5.75 4.44 3.29
N GLN A 105 -4.88 4.21 2.33
CA GLN A 105 -5.21 3.60 1.05
C GLN A 105 -4.09 2.67 0.64
N ARG A 106 -4.45 1.45 0.31
CA ARG A 106 -3.49 0.48 -0.17
C ARG A 106 -4.02 -0.22 -1.40
N SER A 107 -3.20 -0.30 -2.44
CA SER A 107 -3.56 -0.92 -3.71
C SER A 107 -2.65 -2.10 -4.01
N PHE A 108 -3.24 -3.17 -4.52
CA PHE A 108 -2.55 -4.40 -4.89
C PHE A 108 -2.87 -4.74 -6.33
N ARG A 109 -1.83 -4.96 -7.11
CA ARG A 109 -2.00 -5.53 -8.43
C ARG A 109 -2.15 -7.04 -8.30
N LEU A 110 -3.24 -7.57 -8.80
CA LEU A 110 -3.52 -8.99 -8.71
C LEU A 110 -2.65 -9.77 -9.72
N PRO A 111 -2.02 -10.86 -9.27
CA PRO A 111 -1.15 -11.66 -10.14
C PRO A 111 -1.91 -12.52 -11.15
N ALA A 112 -3.23 -12.63 -10.99
CA ALA A 112 -4.07 -13.47 -11.83
C ALA A 112 -5.47 -12.89 -11.96
N GLU A 113 -6.16 -13.24 -13.02
CA GLU A 113 -7.56 -12.88 -13.23
C GLU A 113 -8.46 -13.59 -12.24
N VAL A 114 -9.37 -12.84 -11.64
CA VAL A 114 -10.27 -13.34 -10.59
C VAL A 114 -11.74 -13.18 -10.99
N GLN A 115 -12.60 -13.97 -10.34
CA GLN A 115 -14.04 -13.85 -10.48
C GLN A 115 -14.55 -12.74 -9.58
N THR A 116 -14.77 -11.55 -10.14
CA THR A 116 -15.13 -10.34 -9.37
C THR A 116 -16.48 -10.46 -8.67
N ASP A 117 -17.39 -11.24 -9.20
CA ASP A 117 -18.72 -11.50 -8.61
C ASP A 117 -18.68 -12.46 -7.41
N LYS A 118 -17.58 -13.15 -7.19
CA LYS A 118 -17.39 -14.11 -6.11
C LYS A 118 -16.37 -13.70 -5.07
N ILE A 119 -15.93 -12.46 -5.08
CA ILE A 119 -15.02 -11.94 -4.08
C ILE A 119 -15.74 -11.79 -2.76
N GLU A 120 -15.17 -12.36 -1.71
CA GLU A 120 -15.66 -12.24 -0.35
C GLU A 120 -14.68 -11.45 0.52
N ALA A 121 -15.22 -10.55 1.32
CA ALA A 121 -14.46 -9.80 2.32
C ALA A 121 -15.11 -9.98 3.68
N LYS A 122 -14.33 -10.42 4.66
CA LYS A 122 -14.77 -10.60 6.04
C LYS A 122 -13.86 -9.83 6.98
N PHE A 123 -14.47 -9.10 7.90
CA PHE A 123 -13.76 -8.38 8.94
C PHE A 123 -14.12 -8.95 10.30
N ASP A 124 -13.14 -9.45 11.02
CA ASP A 124 -13.32 -10.01 12.35
C ASP A 124 -12.09 -9.73 13.21
N LYS A 125 -12.32 -9.29 14.44
CA LYS A 125 -11.26 -9.04 15.45
C LYS A 125 -10.10 -8.19 14.94
N GLY A 126 -10.41 -7.15 14.18
CA GLY A 126 -9.40 -6.24 13.64
C GLY A 126 -8.66 -6.76 12.41
N VAL A 127 -9.08 -7.87 11.83
CA VAL A 127 -8.46 -8.46 10.64
C VAL A 127 -9.45 -8.52 9.49
N LEU A 128 -9.08 -7.87 8.39
CA LEU A 128 -9.80 -7.97 7.12
C LEU A 128 -9.22 -9.13 6.31
N ARG A 129 -10.08 -10.06 5.91
CA ARG A 129 -9.71 -11.19 5.04
C ARG A 129 -10.49 -11.09 3.75
N ILE A 130 -9.78 -11.03 2.64
CA ILE A 130 -10.36 -10.96 1.31
C ILE A 130 -9.98 -12.23 0.56
N THR A 131 -10.97 -12.93 0.04
CA THR A 131 -10.80 -14.11 -0.79
C THR A 131 -11.22 -13.78 -2.21
N LEU A 132 -10.31 -13.92 -3.15
CA LEU A 132 -10.52 -13.65 -4.55
C LEU A 132 -10.37 -14.96 -5.35
N PRO A 133 -11.46 -15.63 -5.68
CA PRO A 133 -11.38 -16.84 -6.48
C PRO A 133 -10.81 -16.56 -7.87
N LYS A 134 -9.86 -17.35 -8.31
CA LYS A 134 -9.30 -17.24 -9.66
C LYS A 134 -10.34 -17.61 -10.71
N SER A 135 -10.25 -17.00 -11.88
CA SER A 135 -11.10 -17.38 -13.00
C SER A 135 -10.80 -18.81 -13.44
N GLU A 136 -11.79 -19.47 -14.02
CA GLU A 136 -11.61 -20.84 -14.54
C GLU A 136 -10.53 -20.91 -15.60
N GLU A 137 -10.36 -19.88 -16.41
CA GLU A 137 -9.29 -19.78 -17.39
C GLU A 137 -7.92 -19.69 -16.74
N THR A 138 -7.78 -18.94 -15.64
CA THR A 138 -6.53 -18.84 -14.89
C THR A 138 -6.15 -20.17 -14.25
N LYS A 139 -7.11 -20.89 -13.68
CA LYS A 139 -6.88 -22.22 -13.11
C LYS A 139 -6.40 -23.23 -14.15
N LYS A 140 -6.93 -23.15 -15.38
CA LYS A 140 -6.54 -24.03 -16.50
C LYS A 140 -5.17 -23.73 -17.07
N LYS A 141 -4.64 -22.51 -16.86
CA LYS A 141 -3.34 -22.10 -17.34
C LYS A 141 -2.16 -22.54 -16.47
N GLU A 142 -2.45 -23.06 -15.28
CA GLU A 142 -1.42 -23.58 -14.41
C GLU A 142 -0.87 -24.90 -14.95
N ILE A 143 0.39 -24.89 -15.35
CA ILE A 143 1.10 -26.06 -15.85
C ILE A 143 2.11 -26.49 -14.82
N LYS A 144 1.99 -27.71 -14.33
CA LYS A 144 3.01 -28.32 -13.46
C LYS A 144 4.20 -28.77 -14.27
N ILE A 145 5.36 -28.24 -13.96
CA ILE A 145 6.62 -28.61 -14.61
C ILE A 145 7.31 -29.64 -13.71
N HIS A 146 7.57 -30.81 -14.29
CA HIS A 146 8.33 -31.84 -13.59
C HIS A 146 9.82 -31.52 -13.65
N VAL A 147 10.43 -31.41 -12.47
CA VAL A 147 11.87 -31.24 -12.34
C VAL A 147 12.54 -32.61 -12.46
N LYS A 148 13.43 -32.68 -13.43
CA LYS A 148 14.24 -33.89 -13.63
C LYS A 148 15.50 -33.87 -12.76
#